data_425b81e073a318b761b225e8ff4b8ae6
#
_entry.id   425b81e073a318b761b225e8ff4b8ae6
#
_cell.length_a   1.000
_cell.length_b   1.000
_cell.length_c   1.000
_cell.angle_alpha   90.00
_cell.angle_beta   90.00
_cell.angle_gamma   90.00
#
_symmetry.space_group_name_H-M   'P 1'
#
loop_
_entity.id
_entity.type
_entity.pdbx_description
1 polymer ?
#
loop_
_entity_poly.entity_id
_entity_poly.type
_entity_poly.pdbx_seq_one_letter_code
_entity_poly.pdbx_strand_id
1 'polypeptide(L)'
;MLTAFDEQMRRHPVPGPGVLIEVEERVTRTVGSDGSWSAVVWSDLTAADADEVIAAEVARAVGSLEWKLYSHDPPGDLPDRLKAAGLQPEPVETLLVAEIADLDLPVREPAGVRTVSVDDAAGVATMLEVHDEVFGPGSVHSSVVEGVRTALGLRPRPIEAVLAWAGDVAISAGRVEFHEGTDFASLWGGGTLPTWRGRGVFRALVGHRAELARDRGFRYLQVDAMPASRPILEGMGFHPLAETTPWLSSPL
;
A
#
# COMPACT_ATOMS: atom_id res chain seq x y z
N MET A 1 -9.85 11.55 -10.32
CA MET A 1 -9.16 10.65 -9.38
C MET A 1 -7.71 10.38 -9.79
N LEU A 2 -7.41 9.82 -10.98
CA LEU A 2 -6.04 9.46 -11.37
C LEU A 2 -5.05 10.63 -11.28
N THR A 3 -5.37 11.79 -11.87
CA THR A 3 -4.51 12.99 -11.80
C THR A 3 -4.25 13.45 -10.36
N ALA A 4 -5.26 13.38 -9.47
CA ALA A 4 -5.09 13.74 -8.07
C ALA A 4 -4.20 12.72 -7.33
N PHE A 5 -4.35 11.42 -7.66
CA PHE A 5 -3.50 10.36 -7.13
C PHE A 5 -2.04 10.57 -7.55
N ASP A 6 -1.79 10.78 -8.85
CA ASP A 6 -0.42 11.00 -9.34
C ASP A 6 0.23 12.21 -8.67
N GLU A 7 -0.49 13.31 -8.53
CA GLU A 7 0.04 14.54 -7.94
C GLU A 7 0.30 14.41 -6.45
N GLN A 8 -0.67 13.85 -5.69
CA GLN A 8 -0.62 13.87 -4.23
C GLN A 8 0.08 12.64 -3.63
N MET A 9 0.00 11.48 -4.31
CA MET A 9 0.49 10.22 -3.75
C MET A 9 1.80 9.75 -4.38
N ARG A 10 2.10 10.24 -5.59
CA ARG A 10 3.29 9.83 -6.33
C ARG A 10 4.29 10.96 -6.50
N ARG A 11 3.89 12.10 -7.09
CA ARG A 11 4.79 13.21 -7.38
C ARG A 11 5.17 14.00 -6.14
N HIS A 12 4.23 14.25 -5.25
CA HIS A 12 4.41 15.00 -4.00
C HIS A 12 3.85 14.24 -2.79
N PRO A 13 4.31 12.99 -2.54
CA PRO A 13 3.82 12.20 -1.42
C PRO A 13 4.21 12.87 -0.09
N VAL A 14 3.45 12.55 0.96
CA VAL A 14 3.80 12.95 2.32
C VAL A 14 4.57 11.82 3.01
N PRO A 15 5.61 12.14 3.80
CA PRO A 15 6.40 11.12 4.47
C PRO A 15 5.59 10.42 5.57
N GLY A 16 5.61 9.09 5.57
CA GLY A 16 5.17 8.27 6.69
C GLY A 16 6.27 8.11 7.76
N PRO A 17 5.96 7.45 8.89
CA PRO A 17 6.96 7.15 9.91
C PRO A 17 8.15 6.36 9.35
N GLY A 18 9.37 6.87 9.55
CA GLY A 18 10.58 6.22 9.08
C GLY A 18 10.83 6.30 7.57
N VAL A 19 10.13 7.18 6.86
CA VAL A 19 10.27 7.37 5.42
C VAL A 19 10.73 8.80 5.13
N LEU A 20 11.71 8.95 4.26
CA LEU A 20 12.18 10.22 3.69
C LEU A 20 11.63 10.33 2.25
N ILE A 21 11.36 11.56 1.81
CA ILE A 21 10.94 11.85 0.44
C ILE A 21 12.03 12.65 -0.24
N GLU A 22 12.41 12.23 -1.43
CA GLU A 22 13.34 12.96 -2.30
C GLU A 22 12.64 13.26 -3.63
N VAL A 23 12.40 14.54 -3.88
CA VAL A 23 11.75 15.02 -5.11
C VAL A 23 12.79 15.61 -6.03
N GLU A 24 12.93 15.06 -7.21
CA GLU A 24 13.79 15.56 -8.28
C GLU A 24 12.95 15.92 -9.51
N GLU A 25 13.57 16.50 -10.52
CA GLU A 25 12.87 16.96 -11.72
C GLU A 25 12.16 15.83 -12.45
N ARG A 26 12.79 14.65 -12.51
CA ARG A 26 12.32 13.51 -13.31
C ARG A 26 11.77 12.35 -12.49
N VAL A 27 12.08 12.30 -11.20
CA VAL A 27 11.67 11.20 -10.31
C VAL A 27 11.34 11.70 -8.92
N THR A 28 10.42 11.01 -8.26
CA THR A 28 10.21 11.12 -6.81
C THR A 28 10.49 9.77 -6.18
N ARG A 29 11.27 9.79 -5.11
CA ARG A 29 11.63 8.60 -4.34
C ARG A 29 11.16 8.68 -2.91
N THR A 30 10.81 7.52 -2.40
CA THR A 30 10.70 7.27 -0.96
C THR A 30 11.91 6.44 -0.53
N VAL A 31 12.49 6.77 0.62
CA VAL A 31 13.70 6.12 1.13
C VAL A 31 13.48 5.78 2.60
N GLY A 32 13.77 4.55 3.00
CA GLY A 32 13.79 4.19 4.41
C GLY A 32 14.80 5.03 5.16
N SER A 33 14.44 5.58 6.32
CA SER A 33 15.32 6.45 7.12
C SER A 33 16.59 5.75 7.60
N ASP A 34 16.60 4.42 7.59
CA ASP A 34 17.75 3.56 7.88
C ASP A 34 18.60 3.24 6.62
N GLY A 35 18.15 3.68 5.45
CA GLY A 35 18.81 3.42 4.16
C GLY A 35 18.68 1.99 3.66
N SER A 36 17.87 1.14 4.29
CA SER A 36 17.78 -0.28 3.92
C SER A 36 16.99 -0.54 2.63
N TRP A 37 16.19 0.42 2.18
CA TRP A 37 15.39 0.34 0.95
C TRP A 37 15.12 1.72 0.35
N SER A 38 14.82 1.73 -0.93
CA SER A 38 14.29 2.90 -1.64
C SER A 38 13.27 2.48 -2.68
N ALA A 39 12.35 3.39 -3.02
CA ALA A 39 11.40 3.17 -4.09
C ALA A 39 11.22 4.42 -4.95
N VAL A 40 11.32 4.28 -6.28
CA VAL A 40 10.87 5.29 -7.23
C VAL A 40 9.36 5.17 -7.35
N VAL A 41 8.63 6.16 -6.84
CA VAL A 41 7.17 6.14 -6.78
C VAL A 41 6.52 6.99 -7.87
N TRP A 42 7.29 7.89 -8.50
CA TRP A 42 6.87 8.68 -9.65
C TRP A 42 8.04 8.90 -10.60
N SER A 43 7.77 8.89 -11.89
CA SER A 43 8.71 9.27 -12.93
C SER A 43 8.01 9.95 -14.11
N ASP A 44 8.70 10.93 -14.71
CA ASP A 44 8.30 11.61 -15.94
C ASP A 44 9.50 11.64 -16.89
N LEU A 45 9.74 10.51 -17.55
CA LEU A 45 10.92 10.27 -18.37
C LEU A 45 10.59 10.40 -19.86
N THR A 46 11.61 10.75 -20.62
CA THR A 46 11.56 10.69 -22.08
C THR A 46 12.39 9.49 -22.59
N ALA A 47 12.17 9.10 -23.84
CA ALA A 47 12.99 8.06 -24.46
C ALA A 47 14.50 8.40 -24.50
N ALA A 48 14.83 9.71 -24.41
CA ALA A 48 16.22 10.20 -24.49
C ALA A 48 16.95 10.12 -23.14
N ASP A 49 16.26 10.30 -22.00
CA ASP A 49 16.87 10.39 -20.67
C ASP A 49 16.61 9.16 -19.78
N ALA A 50 15.65 8.29 -20.16
CA ALA A 50 15.22 7.17 -19.32
C ALA A 50 16.36 6.24 -18.89
N ASP A 51 17.24 5.84 -19.82
CA ASP A 51 18.34 4.90 -19.51
C ASP A 51 19.34 5.52 -18.53
N GLU A 52 19.66 6.80 -18.69
CA GLU A 52 20.57 7.54 -17.78
C GLU A 52 19.96 7.67 -16.39
N VAL A 53 18.67 8.04 -16.30
CA VAL A 53 17.98 8.19 -15.00
C VAL A 53 17.84 6.85 -14.30
N ILE A 54 17.43 5.77 -15.01
CA ILE A 54 17.33 4.43 -14.42
C ILE A 54 18.70 3.97 -13.89
N ALA A 55 19.77 4.16 -14.66
CA ALA A 55 21.12 3.77 -14.25
C ALA A 55 21.57 4.54 -13.00
N ALA A 56 21.25 5.83 -12.91
CA ALA A 56 21.56 6.66 -11.73
C ALA A 56 20.78 6.17 -10.49
N GLU A 57 19.48 5.82 -10.63
CA GLU A 57 18.67 5.30 -9.53
C GLU A 57 19.20 3.95 -9.02
N VAL A 58 19.57 3.05 -9.93
CA VAL A 58 20.16 1.74 -9.58
C VAL A 58 21.49 1.93 -8.87
N ALA A 59 22.36 2.83 -9.36
CA ALA A 59 23.70 3.05 -8.81
C ALA A 59 23.68 3.70 -7.41
N ARG A 60 22.69 4.53 -7.10
CA ARG A 60 22.58 5.22 -5.79
C ARG A 60 21.78 4.46 -4.74
N ALA A 61 21.09 3.40 -5.15
CA ALA A 61 20.30 2.61 -4.23
C ALA A 61 21.19 1.93 -3.19
N VAL A 62 20.83 2.08 -1.92
CA VAL A 62 21.43 1.34 -0.81
C VAL A 62 20.37 0.34 -0.34
N GLY A 63 20.71 -0.95 -0.32
CA GLY A 63 19.74 -2.00 -0.05
C GLY A 63 18.84 -2.32 -1.26
N SER A 64 17.58 -2.62 -1.03
CA SER A 64 16.64 -2.93 -2.11
C SER A 64 16.13 -1.66 -2.80
N LEU A 65 16.01 -1.73 -4.12
CA LEU A 65 15.33 -0.70 -4.93
C LEU A 65 14.06 -1.29 -5.50
N GLU A 66 12.95 -0.60 -5.31
CA GLU A 66 11.71 -0.81 -6.04
C GLU A 66 11.51 0.33 -7.04
N TRP A 67 11.08 0.03 -8.25
CA TRP A 67 10.48 0.99 -9.18
C TRP A 67 9.00 0.66 -9.32
N LYS A 68 8.13 1.47 -8.76
CA LYS A 68 6.68 1.31 -8.85
C LYS A 68 6.18 1.90 -10.16
N LEU A 69 6.13 1.06 -11.20
CA LEU A 69 5.71 1.44 -12.54
C LEU A 69 4.19 1.41 -12.67
N TYR A 70 3.61 2.47 -13.22
CA TYR A 70 2.19 2.51 -13.60
C TYR A 70 2.02 2.46 -15.11
N SER A 71 0.90 1.90 -15.58
CA SER A 71 0.65 1.67 -17.01
C SER A 71 0.60 2.92 -17.87
N HIS A 72 0.51 4.11 -17.26
CA HIS A 72 0.50 5.41 -17.93
C HIS A 72 1.84 6.16 -17.80
N ASP A 73 2.85 5.57 -17.15
CA ASP A 73 4.16 6.22 -17.00
C ASP A 73 4.93 6.22 -18.33
N PRO A 74 5.45 7.38 -18.79
CA PRO A 74 6.30 7.43 -19.98
C PRO A 74 7.76 7.04 -19.67
N PRO A 75 8.52 6.63 -20.70
CA PRO A 75 8.09 6.28 -22.05
C PRO A 75 7.44 4.88 -22.11
N GLY A 76 6.67 4.59 -23.18
CA GLY A 76 5.94 3.33 -23.29
C GLY A 76 6.79 2.06 -23.30
N ASP A 77 8.10 2.17 -23.54
CA ASP A 77 9.10 1.08 -23.44
C ASP A 77 9.83 1.03 -22.09
N LEU A 78 9.35 1.77 -21.07
CA LEU A 78 9.95 1.81 -19.74
C LEU A 78 10.09 0.43 -19.09
N PRO A 79 9.14 -0.53 -19.22
CA PRO A 79 9.31 -1.91 -18.74
C PRO A 79 10.55 -2.61 -19.29
N ASP A 80 10.80 -2.48 -20.60
CA ASP A 80 11.96 -3.12 -21.25
C ASP A 80 13.28 -2.51 -20.77
N ARG A 81 13.29 -1.21 -20.52
CA ARG A 81 14.46 -0.48 -19.98
C ARG A 81 14.76 -0.85 -18.54
N LEU A 82 13.75 -0.95 -17.67
CA LEU A 82 13.90 -1.43 -16.29
C LEU A 82 14.47 -2.85 -16.26
N LYS A 83 13.98 -3.73 -17.14
CA LYS A 83 14.50 -5.09 -17.30
C LYS A 83 15.95 -5.09 -17.77
N ALA A 84 16.31 -4.26 -18.74
CA ALA A 84 17.68 -4.13 -19.23
C ALA A 84 18.64 -3.61 -18.15
N ALA A 85 18.15 -2.78 -17.21
CA ALA A 85 18.89 -2.31 -16.05
C ALA A 85 18.99 -3.34 -14.91
N GLY A 86 18.41 -4.55 -15.08
CA GLY A 86 18.52 -5.65 -14.12
C GLY A 86 17.36 -5.77 -13.12
N LEU A 87 16.37 -4.89 -13.17
CA LEU A 87 15.20 -5.01 -12.31
C LEU A 87 14.28 -6.15 -12.81
N GLN A 88 13.58 -6.79 -11.88
CA GLN A 88 12.66 -7.88 -12.17
C GLN A 88 11.22 -7.46 -11.78
N PRO A 89 10.21 -7.75 -12.65
CA PRO A 89 8.84 -7.41 -12.35
C PRO A 89 8.23 -8.37 -11.33
N GLU A 90 7.50 -7.83 -10.38
CA GLU A 90 6.58 -8.56 -9.53
C GLU A 90 5.20 -8.74 -10.20
N PRO A 91 4.29 -9.52 -9.64
CA PRO A 91 2.93 -9.64 -10.16
C PRO A 91 2.24 -8.29 -10.33
N VAL A 92 1.51 -8.15 -11.45
CA VAL A 92 0.73 -6.95 -11.75
C VAL A 92 -0.38 -6.78 -10.73
N GLU A 93 -0.51 -5.57 -10.22
CA GLU A 93 -1.59 -5.12 -9.35
C GLU A 93 -2.48 -4.11 -10.10
N THR A 94 -3.65 -3.83 -9.56
CA THR A 94 -4.52 -2.78 -10.08
C THR A 94 -4.67 -1.68 -9.05
N LEU A 95 -4.30 -0.46 -9.41
CA LEU A 95 -4.65 0.73 -8.64
C LEU A 95 -6.16 0.90 -8.65
N LEU A 96 -6.77 0.70 -7.50
CA LEU A 96 -8.19 0.94 -7.25
C LEU A 96 -8.36 2.14 -6.34
N VAL A 97 -9.30 3.02 -6.66
CA VAL A 97 -9.66 4.18 -5.84
C VAL A 97 -11.18 4.24 -5.68
N ALA A 98 -11.64 4.49 -4.46
CA ALA A 98 -13.03 4.81 -4.16
C ALA A 98 -13.14 6.24 -3.62
N GLU A 99 -14.19 6.96 -3.99
CA GLU A 99 -14.64 8.12 -3.23
C GLU A 99 -15.38 7.60 -1.99
N ILE A 100 -14.88 7.94 -0.79
CA ILE A 100 -15.38 7.34 0.48
C ILE A 100 -16.86 7.65 0.69
N ALA A 101 -17.32 8.81 0.20
CA ALA A 101 -18.72 9.22 0.29
C ALA A 101 -19.67 8.31 -0.50
N ASP A 102 -19.16 7.61 -1.53
CA ASP A 102 -19.95 6.71 -2.39
C ASP A 102 -19.97 5.27 -1.89
N LEU A 103 -19.17 4.95 -0.85
CA LEU A 103 -19.14 3.62 -0.25
C LEU A 103 -20.36 3.41 0.66
N ASP A 104 -20.96 2.21 0.55
CA ASP A 104 -22.04 1.79 1.47
C ASP A 104 -21.46 1.41 2.85
N LEU A 105 -21.37 2.39 3.73
CA LEU A 105 -20.82 2.26 5.08
C LEU A 105 -21.90 2.52 6.15
N PRO A 106 -21.87 1.82 7.29
CA PRO A 106 -20.91 0.77 7.68
C PRO A 106 -21.13 -0.57 6.97
N VAL A 107 -20.05 -1.29 6.68
CA VAL A 107 -20.15 -2.65 6.17
C VAL A 107 -20.52 -3.58 7.33
N ARG A 108 -21.62 -4.36 7.15
CA ARG A 108 -22.06 -5.29 8.19
C ARG A 108 -21.05 -6.40 8.42
N GLU A 109 -20.65 -6.56 9.67
CA GLU A 109 -19.81 -7.69 10.11
C GLU A 109 -20.57 -9.02 9.99
N PRO A 110 -19.90 -10.11 9.55
CA PRO A 110 -20.48 -11.45 9.61
C PRO A 110 -20.81 -11.87 11.05
N ALA A 111 -21.81 -12.73 11.20
CA ALA A 111 -22.20 -13.22 12.52
C ALA A 111 -21.03 -13.85 13.27
N GLY A 112 -20.81 -13.40 14.51
CA GLY A 112 -19.72 -13.86 15.37
C GLY A 112 -18.33 -13.31 15.02
N VAL A 113 -18.24 -12.37 14.07
CA VAL A 113 -17.02 -11.65 13.74
C VAL A 113 -17.11 -10.22 14.27
N ARG A 114 -16.00 -9.70 14.79
CA ARG A 114 -15.83 -8.29 15.17
C ARG A 114 -14.53 -7.75 14.57
N THR A 115 -14.53 -6.51 14.10
CA THR A 115 -13.34 -5.78 13.65
C THR A 115 -12.93 -4.74 14.67
N VAL A 116 -11.65 -4.65 14.98
CA VAL A 116 -11.12 -3.70 15.97
C VAL A 116 -9.78 -3.13 15.53
N SER A 117 -9.54 -1.87 15.85
CA SER A 117 -8.22 -1.24 15.72
C SER A 117 -7.24 -1.85 16.73
N VAL A 118 -5.99 -1.97 16.32
CA VAL A 118 -4.89 -2.43 17.16
C VAL A 118 -4.38 -1.27 18.01
N ASP A 119 -4.31 -1.47 19.34
CA ASP A 119 -3.95 -0.41 20.28
C ASP A 119 -2.61 -0.66 21.01
N ASP A 120 -2.05 -1.86 20.89
CA ASP A 120 -0.86 -2.26 21.62
C ASP A 120 0.09 -3.17 20.81
N ALA A 121 1.23 -3.46 21.39
CA ALA A 121 2.25 -4.31 20.79
C ALA A 121 1.80 -5.78 20.62
N ALA A 122 0.91 -6.28 21.46
CA ALA A 122 0.37 -7.63 21.34
C ALA A 122 -0.53 -7.74 20.10
N GLY A 123 -1.37 -6.75 19.86
CA GLY A 123 -2.17 -6.67 18.63
C GLY A 123 -1.31 -6.58 17.37
N VAL A 124 -0.17 -5.87 17.40
CA VAL A 124 0.78 -5.85 16.27
C VAL A 124 1.37 -7.24 16.04
N ALA A 125 1.74 -7.96 17.09
CA ALA A 125 2.23 -9.33 16.96
C ALA A 125 1.18 -10.26 16.34
N THR A 126 -0.08 -10.16 16.79
CA THR A 126 -1.21 -10.92 16.21
C THR A 126 -1.46 -10.58 14.74
N MET A 127 -1.33 -9.28 14.35
CA MET A 127 -1.41 -8.88 12.94
C MET A 127 -0.35 -9.60 12.10
N LEU A 128 0.89 -9.70 12.60
CA LEU A 128 1.98 -10.39 11.91
C LEU A 128 1.72 -11.90 11.78
N GLU A 129 1.23 -12.54 12.83
CA GLU A 129 0.85 -13.97 12.79
C GLU A 129 -0.20 -14.23 11.69
N VAL A 130 -1.22 -13.38 11.60
CA VAL A 130 -2.24 -13.49 10.53
C VAL A 130 -1.62 -13.25 9.15
N HIS A 131 -0.71 -12.28 9.00
CA HIS A 131 -0.03 -12.02 7.73
C HIS A 131 0.85 -13.20 7.32
N ASP A 132 1.64 -13.77 8.23
CA ASP A 132 2.49 -14.91 7.95
C ASP A 132 1.67 -16.13 7.50
N GLU A 133 0.48 -16.34 8.07
CA GLU A 133 -0.40 -17.43 7.66
C GLU A 133 -1.05 -17.17 6.28
N VAL A 134 -1.36 -15.92 5.95
CA VAL A 134 -2.04 -15.53 4.69
C VAL A 134 -1.08 -15.43 3.53
N PHE A 135 0.08 -14.83 3.72
CA PHE A 135 1.03 -14.42 2.66
C PHE A 135 2.37 -15.17 2.72
N GLY A 136 2.59 -15.94 3.77
CA GLY A 136 3.84 -16.63 4.04
C GLY A 136 4.75 -15.91 5.05
N PRO A 137 5.61 -16.66 5.76
CA PRO A 137 6.52 -16.11 6.76
C PRO A 137 7.42 -15.01 6.20
N GLY A 138 7.52 -13.89 6.93
CA GLY A 138 8.37 -12.76 6.55
C GLY A 138 7.81 -11.91 5.41
N SER A 139 6.54 -12.06 5.07
CA SER A 139 5.88 -11.28 4.00
C SER A 139 5.75 -9.78 4.31
N VAL A 140 5.87 -9.41 5.59
CA VAL A 140 5.85 -8.00 6.02
C VAL A 140 7.26 -7.52 6.28
N HIS A 141 7.70 -6.51 5.54
CA HIS A 141 9.03 -5.91 5.73
C HIS A 141 9.17 -5.32 7.15
N SER A 142 10.36 -5.43 7.76
CA SER A 142 10.61 -4.97 9.13
C SER A 142 10.32 -3.47 9.34
N SER A 143 10.57 -2.63 8.33
CA SER A 143 10.26 -1.20 8.39
C SER A 143 8.76 -0.91 8.51
N VAL A 144 7.91 -1.73 7.88
CA VAL A 144 6.44 -1.63 8.01
C VAL A 144 6.02 -1.93 9.44
N VAL A 145 6.59 -3.00 10.03
CA VAL A 145 6.31 -3.39 11.42
C VAL A 145 6.70 -2.27 12.39
N GLU A 146 7.89 -1.69 12.18
CA GLU A 146 8.37 -0.58 13.01
C GLU A 146 7.53 0.68 12.82
N GLY A 147 7.10 0.97 11.60
CA GLY A 147 6.18 2.07 11.30
C GLY A 147 4.84 1.93 12.05
N VAL A 148 4.24 0.73 12.05
CA VAL A 148 3.00 0.45 12.81
C VAL A 148 3.24 0.60 14.32
N ARG A 149 4.35 0.07 14.86
CA ARG A 149 4.69 0.22 16.27
C ARG A 149 4.88 1.66 16.69
N THR A 150 5.61 2.43 15.89
CA THR A 150 5.82 3.86 16.11
C THR A 150 4.50 4.62 16.10
N ALA A 151 3.61 4.30 15.16
CA ALA A 151 2.29 4.92 15.04
C ALA A 151 1.42 4.73 16.29
N LEU A 152 1.57 3.64 17.05
CA LEU A 152 0.81 3.43 18.29
C LEU A 152 0.98 4.57 19.30
N GLY A 153 2.15 5.21 19.34
CA GLY A 153 2.46 6.32 20.26
C GLY A 153 2.06 7.71 19.75
N LEU A 154 1.67 7.84 18.47
CA LEU A 154 1.37 9.13 17.85
C LEU A 154 -0.13 9.50 17.95
N ARG A 155 -0.41 10.80 17.90
CA ARG A 155 -1.80 11.34 17.82
C ARG A 155 -1.80 12.60 16.94
N PRO A 156 -2.58 12.63 15.83
CA PRO A 156 -3.30 11.46 15.27
C PRO A 156 -2.34 10.36 14.81
N ARG A 157 -2.81 9.12 14.76
CA ARG A 157 -2.01 7.99 14.27
C ARG A 157 -1.90 8.06 12.74
N PRO A 158 -0.70 8.08 12.14
CA PRO A 158 -0.56 8.04 10.68
C PRO A 158 -0.86 6.66 10.09
N ILE A 159 -0.78 5.59 10.89
CA ILE A 159 -1.09 4.23 10.50
C ILE A 159 -1.98 3.59 11.56
N GLU A 160 -3.05 2.93 11.12
CA GLU A 160 -3.86 2.07 12.00
C GLU A 160 -3.94 0.65 11.46
N ALA A 161 -3.47 -0.29 12.24
CA ALA A 161 -3.69 -1.71 12.01
C ALA A 161 -5.08 -2.12 12.53
N VAL A 162 -5.73 -3.04 11.81
CA VAL A 162 -7.07 -3.55 12.14
C VAL A 162 -7.07 -5.06 12.08
N LEU A 163 -7.68 -5.69 13.07
CA LEU A 163 -7.89 -7.13 13.16
C LEU A 163 -9.37 -7.47 13.12
N ALA A 164 -9.72 -8.54 12.41
CA ALA A 164 -11.02 -9.18 12.55
C ALA A 164 -10.88 -10.45 13.39
N TRP A 165 -11.78 -10.62 14.35
CA TRP A 165 -11.79 -11.71 15.31
C TRP A 165 -13.05 -12.55 15.19
N ALA A 166 -12.92 -13.88 15.32
CA ALA A 166 -14.02 -14.81 15.53
C ALA A 166 -13.83 -15.48 16.89
N GLY A 167 -14.62 -15.07 17.88
CA GLY A 167 -14.32 -15.39 19.28
C GLY A 167 -12.95 -14.83 19.66
N ASP A 168 -12.04 -15.72 20.08
CA ASP A 168 -10.67 -15.37 20.49
C ASP A 168 -9.61 -15.63 19.41
N VAL A 169 -10.02 -15.96 18.19
CA VAL A 169 -9.12 -16.22 17.06
C VAL A 169 -9.10 -15.02 16.12
N ALA A 170 -7.92 -14.46 15.87
CA ALA A 170 -7.72 -13.46 14.82
C ALA A 170 -7.76 -14.15 13.44
N ILE A 171 -8.64 -13.70 12.55
CA ILE A 171 -8.96 -14.36 11.28
C ILE A 171 -8.67 -13.52 10.04
N SER A 172 -8.43 -12.24 10.23
CA SER A 172 -8.09 -11.31 9.15
C SER A 172 -7.35 -10.12 9.74
N ALA A 173 -6.43 -9.57 8.96
CA ALA A 173 -5.64 -8.40 9.33
C ALA A 173 -5.46 -7.46 8.14
N GLY A 174 -5.15 -6.21 8.43
CA GLY A 174 -4.77 -5.21 7.45
C GLY A 174 -4.53 -3.87 8.13
N ARG A 175 -4.01 -2.90 7.38
CA ARG A 175 -3.80 -1.55 7.91
C ARG A 175 -4.36 -0.50 6.96
N VAL A 176 -4.60 0.68 7.49
CA VAL A 176 -4.88 1.91 6.74
C VAL A 176 -3.79 2.92 7.09
N GLU A 177 -3.29 3.59 6.08
CA GLU A 177 -2.30 4.67 6.20
C GLU A 177 -2.97 5.99 5.81
N PHE A 178 -2.77 7.01 6.63
CA PHE A 178 -3.40 8.32 6.49
C PHE A 178 -2.35 9.32 6.01
N HIS A 179 -2.54 9.85 4.81
CA HIS A 179 -1.61 10.79 4.19
C HIS A 179 -2.06 12.23 4.47
N GLU A 180 -1.78 12.70 5.68
CA GLU A 180 -2.21 14.02 6.16
C GLU A 180 -1.76 15.15 5.21
N GLY A 181 -2.69 16.03 4.84
CA GLY A 181 -2.45 17.09 3.86
C GLY A 181 -2.76 16.68 2.42
N THR A 182 -3.18 15.44 2.19
CA THR A 182 -3.71 14.94 0.91
C THR A 182 -5.19 14.57 1.04
N ASP A 183 -5.84 14.28 -0.09
CA ASP A 183 -7.21 13.75 -0.10
C ASP A 183 -7.28 12.23 0.18
N PHE A 184 -6.13 11.55 0.32
CA PHE A 184 -6.04 10.09 0.26
C PHE A 184 -5.69 9.43 1.59
N ALA A 185 -6.37 8.31 1.85
CA ALA A 185 -5.90 7.25 2.72
C ALA A 185 -5.66 5.98 1.89
N SER A 186 -4.76 5.10 2.31
CA SER A 186 -4.40 3.89 1.56
C SER A 186 -4.57 2.62 2.39
N LEU A 187 -5.02 1.54 1.73
CA LEU A 187 -5.22 0.22 2.34
C LEU A 187 -4.05 -0.70 2.00
N TRP A 188 -3.48 -1.34 3.01
CA TRP A 188 -2.34 -2.23 2.87
C TRP A 188 -2.50 -3.54 3.62
N GLY A 189 -1.87 -4.60 3.10
CA GLY A 189 -1.71 -5.87 3.77
C GLY A 189 -3.03 -6.54 4.18
N GLY A 190 -4.12 -6.26 3.45
CA GLY A 190 -5.42 -6.84 3.75
C GLY A 190 -5.47 -8.33 3.40
N GLY A 191 -5.61 -9.21 4.40
CA GLY A 191 -5.68 -10.64 4.20
C GLY A 191 -6.64 -11.34 5.17
N THR A 192 -7.24 -12.44 4.71
CA THR A 192 -8.15 -13.29 5.51
C THR A 192 -7.69 -14.73 5.43
N LEU A 193 -7.63 -15.41 6.58
CA LEU A 193 -7.27 -16.81 6.68
C LEU A 193 -8.09 -17.67 5.71
N PRO A 194 -7.49 -18.67 5.04
CA PRO A 194 -8.16 -19.47 4.01
C PRO A 194 -9.51 -20.04 4.44
N THR A 195 -9.60 -20.54 5.67
CA THR A 195 -10.81 -21.14 6.24
C THR A 195 -11.95 -20.13 6.48
N TRP A 196 -11.66 -18.84 6.45
CA TRP A 196 -12.61 -17.75 6.70
C TRP A 196 -12.96 -16.94 5.43
N ARG A 197 -12.37 -17.30 4.29
CA ARG A 197 -12.67 -16.65 2.99
C ARG A 197 -14.11 -16.94 2.54
N GLY A 198 -14.65 -16.07 1.69
CA GLY A 198 -16.01 -16.21 1.16
C GLY A 198 -17.14 -15.93 2.16
N ARG A 199 -16.82 -15.47 3.38
CA ARG A 199 -17.80 -15.19 4.45
C ARG A 199 -18.03 -13.71 4.72
N GLY A 200 -17.49 -12.81 3.88
CA GLY A 200 -17.63 -11.36 4.06
C GLY A 200 -16.64 -10.71 5.03
N VAL A 201 -15.70 -11.48 5.64
CA VAL A 201 -14.73 -10.97 6.61
C VAL A 201 -13.83 -9.89 6.00
N PHE A 202 -13.29 -10.12 4.79
CA PHE A 202 -12.47 -9.13 4.11
C PHE A 202 -13.23 -7.82 3.81
N ARG A 203 -14.52 -7.91 3.43
CA ARG A 203 -15.36 -6.73 3.21
C ARG A 203 -15.55 -5.94 4.51
N ALA A 204 -15.80 -6.61 5.63
CA ALA A 204 -15.91 -5.97 6.94
C ALA A 204 -14.59 -5.29 7.34
N LEU A 205 -13.44 -5.96 7.12
CA LEU A 205 -12.12 -5.38 7.36
C LEU A 205 -11.85 -4.13 6.50
N VAL A 206 -12.25 -4.13 5.22
CA VAL A 206 -12.16 -2.96 4.34
C VAL A 206 -13.09 -1.85 4.83
N GLY A 207 -14.34 -2.19 5.16
CA GLY A 207 -15.34 -1.24 5.66
C GLY A 207 -14.89 -0.50 6.91
N HIS A 208 -14.37 -1.22 7.91
CA HIS A 208 -13.87 -0.61 9.15
C HIS A 208 -12.75 0.41 8.86
N ARG A 209 -11.79 0.07 7.98
CA ARG A 209 -10.71 0.99 7.58
C ARG A 209 -11.22 2.19 6.77
N ALA A 210 -12.27 1.98 5.96
CA ALA A 210 -12.93 3.08 5.24
C ALA A 210 -13.65 4.05 6.19
N GLU A 211 -14.27 3.53 7.26
CA GLU A 211 -14.89 4.36 8.31
C GLU A 211 -13.84 5.20 9.04
N LEU A 212 -12.70 4.61 9.40
CA LEU A 212 -11.58 5.35 10.02
C LEU A 212 -11.09 6.48 9.12
N ALA A 213 -10.98 6.25 7.80
CA ALA A 213 -10.58 7.28 6.85
C ALA A 213 -11.66 8.37 6.68
N ARG A 214 -12.94 7.98 6.60
CA ARG A 214 -14.08 8.90 6.55
C ARG A 214 -14.13 9.82 7.78
N ASP A 215 -13.99 9.25 8.96
CA ASP A 215 -14.10 9.98 10.23
C ASP A 215 -12.95 10.97 10.44
N ARG A 216 -11.84 10.80 9.69
CA ARG A 216 -10.72 11.75 9.58
C ARG A 216 -10.84 12.74 8.42
N GLY A 217 -11.92 12.67 7.63
CA GLY A 217 -12.20 13.59 6.54
C GLY A 217 -11.45 13.34 5.24
N PHE A 218 -10.85 12.15 5.06
CA PHE A 218 -10.26 11.77 3.78
C PHE A 218 -11.36 11.59 2.73
N ARG A 219 -11.07 12.03 1.51
CA ARG A 219 -11.99 11.94 0.39
C ARG A 219 -11.88 10.62 -0.34
N TYR A 220 -10.66 10.15 -0.56
CA TYR A 220 -10.37 8.97 -1.36
C TYR A 220 -9.74 7.86 -0.53
N LEU A 221 -10.12 6.63 -0.84
CA LEU A 221 -9.50 5.42 -0.33
C LEU A 221 -8.84 4.67 -1.49
N GLN A 222 -7.53 4.44 -1.40
CA GLN A 222 -6.71 3.84 -2.45
C GLN A 222 -6.20 2.46 -2.01
N VAL A 223 -6.01 1.57 -2.97
CA VAL A 223 -5.35 0.27 -2.78
C VAL A 223 -4.76 -0.22 -4.11
N ASP A 224 -3.55 -0.79 -4.06
CA ASP A 224 -3.01 -1.59 -5.15
C ASP A 224 -3.47 -3.04 -4.93
N ALA A 225 -4.43 -3.45 -5.74
CA ALA A 225 -5.17 -4.69 -5.54
C ALA A 225 -4.58 -5.83 -6.35
N MET A 226 -4.26 -6.92 -5.67
CA MET A 226 -3.96 -8.21 -6.31
C MET A 226 -5.20 -8.75 -7.05
N PRO A 227 -5.04 -9.61 -8.08
CA PRO A 227 -6.15 -10.20 -8.83
C PRO A 227 -7.22 -10.88 -7.96
N ALA A 228 -6.82 -11.45 -6.81
CA ALA A 228 -7.75 -12.11 -5.89
C ALA A 228 -8.65 -11.14 -5.10
N SER A 229 -8.18 -9.94 -4.78
CA SER A 229 -8.93 -8.93 -4.01
C SER A 229 -9.69 -7.95 -4.90
N ARG A 230 -9.22 -7.70 -6.12
CA ARG A 230 -9.80 -6.75 -7.07
C ARG A 230 -11.32 -6.89 -7.25
N PRO A 231 -11.91 -8.07 -7.58
CA PRO A 231 -13.35 -8.17 -7.80
C PRO A 231 -14.18 -7.91 -6.53
N ILE A 232 -13.61 -8.16 -5.34
CA ILE A 232 -14.27 -7.86 -4.07
C ILE A 232 -14.33 -6.34 -3.85
N LEU A 233 -13.22 -5.64 -4.10
CA LEU A 233 -13.09 -4.19 -3.96
C LEU A 233 -13.95 -3.45 -4.99
N GLU A 234 -13.93 -3.88 -6.26
CA GLU A 234 -14.83 -3.34 -7.30
C GLU A 234 -16.30 -3.50 -6.90
N GLY A 235 -16.68 -4.66 -6.35
CA GLY A 235 -18.02 -4.91 -5.79
C GLY A 235 -18.35 -4.13 -4.52
N MET A 236 -17.40 -3.38 -3.95
CA MET A 236 -17.58 -2.44 -2.85
C MET A 236 -17.62 -0.98 -3.32
N GLY A 237 -17.42 -0.69 -4.60
CA GLY A 237 -17.45 0.67 -5.15
C GLY A 237 -16.08 1.25 -5.47
N PHE A 238 -15.01 0.45 -5.44
CA PHE A 238 -13.70 0.90 -5.92
C PHE A 238 -13.64 0.84 -7.44
N HIS A 239 -12.99 1.82 -8.06
CA HIS A 239 -12.83 1.96 -9.51
C HIS A 239 -11.39 1.70 -9.93
N PRO A 240 -11.14 0.87 -10.96
CA PRO A 240 -9.80 0.68 -11.50
C PRO A 240 -9.35 1.93 -12.26
N LEU A 241 -8.17 2.44 -11.94
CA LEU A 241 -7.60 3.63 -12.58
C LEU A 241 -6.39 3.32 -13.46
N ALA A 242 -5.53 2.39 -13.03
CA ALA A 242 -4.33 1.99 -13.76
C ALA A 242 -3.91 0.58 -13.33
N GLU A 243 -3.10 -0.08 -14.14
CA GLU A 243 -2.28 -1.20 -13.70
C GLU A 243 -0.98 -0.67 -13.11
N THR A 244 -0.45 -1.37 -12.11
CA THR A 244 0.85 -1.06 -11.53
C THR A 244 1.66 -2.33 -11.36
N THR A 245 2.97 -2.21 -11.54
CA THR A 245 3.92 -3.32 -11.42
C THR A 245 5.12 -2.86 -10.62
N PRO A 246 5.37 -3.43 -9.44
CA PRO A 246 6.64 -3.25 -8.75
C PRO A 246 7.77 -3.91 -9.54
N TRP A 247 8.87 -3.21 -9.75
CA TRP A 247 10.10 -3.74 -10.34
C TRP A 247 11.19 -3.70 -9.30
N LEU A 248 11.73 -4.84 -8.93
CA LEU A 248 12.70 -4.96 -7.83
C LEU A 248 14.12 -5.16 -8.37
N SER A 249 15.09 -4.47 -7.76
CA SER A 249 16.49 -4.85 -7.91
C SER A 249 16.76 -6.13 -7.12
N SER A 250 17.54 -7.05 -7.69
CA SER A 250 18.09 -8.15 -6.88
C SER A 250 18.90 -7.55 -5.72
N PRO A 251 18.75 -8.04 -4.49
CA PRO A 251 19.66 -7.63 -3.42
C PRO A 251 21.10 -7.99 -3.84
N LEU A 252 22.00 -7.01 -3.69
CA LEU A 252 23.44 -7.20 -3.88
C LEU A 252 24.00 -8.13 -2.82
#